data_f6af1b2aec0ce0e9320013a03e09d612
#
_entry.id   f6af1b2aec0ce0e9320013a03e09d612
#
_cell.length_a   1.000
_cell.length_b   1.000
_cell.length_c   1.000
_cell.angle_alpha   90.00
_cell.angle_beta   90.00
_cell.angle_gamma   90.00
#
_symmetry.space_group_name_H-M   'P 1'
#
loop_
_entity.id
_entity.type
_entity.pdbx_description
1 polymer ?
#
loop_
_entity_poly.entity_id
_entity_poly.type
_entity_poly.pdbx_seq_one_letter_code
_entity_poly.pdbx_strand_id
1 'polypeptide(L)'
;MKIIKRTAFLLALVLVAGFLMTGRRAAAQPKAESSSPSNLKRVEVGDATVTGSHLKAYANLWKFTQQKPGGTADPAGTWSDSVESIDFQGRPALKRTQIAKYDKKPIQLTFVSIFDPKTMEPFSFDYARSDNGNVRHVDFHHETVTYRHTDSTGSKPAEATVKLDRPVFDFYGGMYGVLISALPLAEGYTTELPAFDTTKMAIDWVPVRVKGRETVESGPGKTRETWVVETPTKFYGRMTWWVTKEPPYVIKAVLEVPEKEDGSGEVATIITYTMA
;
A
#
# COMPACT_ATOMS: atom_id res chain seq x y z
N MET A 1 -19.45 44.98 4.14
CA MET A 1 -19.81 43.57 3.83
C MET A 1 -18.53 42.84 3.43
N LYS A 2 -17.86 42.23 4.39
CA LYS A 2 -16.57 41.55 4.17
C LYS A 2 -16.82 40.08 3.80
N ILE A 3 -16.50 39.72 2.57
CA ILE A 3 -16.55 38.34 2.06
C ILE A 3 -15.36 37.59 2.68
N ILE A 4 -15.63 36.74 3.65
CA ILE A 4 -14.67 35.82 4.23
C ILE A 4 -14.47 34.72 3.18
N LYS A 5 -13.33 34.76 2.48
CA LYS A 5 -12.88 33.66 1.66
C LYS A 5 -12.52 32.50 2.61
N ARG A 6 -13.40 31.52 2.70
CA ARG A 6 -13.11 30.22 3.32
C ARG A 6 -12.11 29.49 2.42
N THR A 7 -10.85 29.60 2.77
CA THR A 7 -9.81 28.74 2.21
C THR A 7 -10.09 27.32 2.71
N ALA A 8 -10.69 26.51 1.87
CA ALA A 8 -10.81 25.08 2.11
C ALA A 8 -9.39 24.49 2.08
N PHE A 9 -8.82 24.26 3.26
CA PHE A 9 -7.62 23.46 3.44
C PHE A 9 -8.00 22.01 3.12
N LEU A 10 -7.91 21.65 1.83
CA LEU A 10 -8.02 20.27 1.40
C LEU A 10 -6.81 19.54 1.97
N LEU A 11 -7.08 18.85 3.04
CA LEU A 11 -6.16 17.95 3.68
C LEU A 11 -5.99 16.76 2.76
N ALA A 12 -4.97 16.76 1.92
CA ALA A 12 -4.52 15.54 1.27
C ALA A 12 -4.03 14.56 2.36
N LEU A 13 -5.00 13.91 2.96
CA LEU A 13 -4.79 12.79 3.84
C LEU A 13 -4.32 11.66 2.94
N VAL A 14 -3.03 11.53 2.75
CA VAL A 14 -2.50 10.33 2.15
C VAL A 14 -2.72 9.22 3.11
N LEU A 15 -3.82 8.77 2.93
CA LEU A 15 -4.30 7.55 3.41
C LEU A 15 -3.94 6.50 2.41
N VAL A 16 -3.25 5.58 2.86
CA VAL A 16 -3.69 4.23 2.61
C VAL A 16 -5.15 4.21 3.09
N ALA A 17 -6.05 4.50 2.19
CA ALA A 17 -7.50 4.41 2.25
C ALA A 17 -8.19 4.63 3.61
N GLY A 18 -8.55 5.84 3.89
CA GLY A 18 -9.56 6.19 4.90
C GLY A 18 -10.71 6.94 4.25
N PHE A 19 -11.52 6.27 3.46
CA PHE A 19 -12.71 6.84 2.87
C PHE A 19 -13.86 6.89 3.87
N LEU A 20 -14.42 8.07 4.08
CA LEU A 20 -15.73 8.26 4.69
C LEU A 20 -16.80 7.71 3.73
N MET A 21 -17.20 6.46 3.93
CA MET A 21 -18.44 5.96 3.35
C MET A 21 -19.59 6.37 4.26
N THR A 22 -20.27 7.46 3.92
CA THR A 22 -21.66 7.69 4.35
C THR A 22 -22.50 6.55 3.80
N GLY A 23 -23.19 5.85 4.71
CA GLY A 23 -23.98 4.67 4.41
C GLY A 23 -24.89 4.84 3.19
N ARG A 24 -24.59 4.08 2.14
CA ARG A 24 -25.53 3.80 1.07
C ARG A 24 -25.79 2.30 1.02
N ARG A 25 -27.08 1.98 1.00
CA ARG A 25 -27.68 0.65 0.92
C ARG A 25 -26.97 -0.22 -0.11
N ALA A 26 -26.85 -1.51 0.24
CA ALA A 26 -26.49 -2.58 -0.69
C ALA A 26 -27.32 -2.46 -1.99
N ALA A 27 -26.68 -1.93 -3.02
CA ALA A 27 -27.19 -1.97 -4.39
C ALA A 27 -26.44 -3.08 -5.12
N ALA A 28 -27.15 -3.75 -6.00
CA ALA A 28 -26.73 -4.89 -6.81
C ALA A 28 -25.25 -4.82 -7.24
N GLN A 29 -24.56 -5.97 -7.16
CA GLN A 29 -23.17 -6.14 -7.63
C GLN A 29 -22.99 -5.44 -8.99
N PRO A 30 -22.11 -4.45 -9.09
CA PRO A 30 -21.73 -3.95 -10.40
C PRO A 30 -20.98 -5.07 -11.11
N LYS A 31 -21.46 -5.39 -12.30
CA LYS A 31 -20.76 -6.24 -13.25
C LYS A 31 -19.35 -5.66 -13.42
N ALA A 32 -18.33 -6.43 -13.06
CA ALA A 32 -16.95 -6.03 -13.20
C ALA A 32 -16.70 -5.56 -14.65
N GLU A 33 -16.49 -4.27 -14.83
CA GLU A 33 -15.94 -3.77 -16.10
C GLU A 33 -14.51 -4.28 -16.19
N SER A 34 -14.34 -5.31 -17.00
CA SER A 34 -13.06 -5.81 -17.44
C SER A 34 -12.27 -4.65 -18.06
N SER A 35 -11.26 -4.13 -17.34
CA SER A 35 -10.22 -3.32 -17.96
C SER A 35 -9.69 -4.12 -19.17
N SER A 36 -9.56 -3.45 -20.33
CA SER A 36 -9.01 -4.07 -21.54
C SER A 36 -7.75 -4.87 -21.19
N PRO A 37 -7.59 -6.10 -21.69
CA PRO A 37 -6.44 -6.93 -21.34
C PRO A 37 -5.16 -6.17 -21.69
N SER A 38 -4.32 -5.89 -20.70
CA SER A 38 -3.00 -5.36 -20.95
C SER A 38 -2.17 -6.46 -21.61
N ASN A 39 -1.25 -6.09 -22.50
CA ASN A 39 -0.29 -7.03 -23.08
C ASN A 39 0.86 -7.38 -22.10
N LEU A 40 0.74 -6.99 -20.83
CA LEU A 40 1.76 -7.27 -19.83
C LEU A 40 1.65 -8.72 -19.34
N LYS A 41 2.81 -9.34 -19.10
CA LYS A 41 2.86 -10.63 -18.44
C LYS A 41 2.25 -10.48 -17.04
N ARG A 42 1.31 -11.35 -16.70
CA ARG A 42 0.72 -11.44 -15.36
C ARG A 42 1.51 -12.40 -14.50
N VAL A 43 1.71 -12.00 -13.25
CA VAL A 43 2.30 -12.82 -12.21
C VAL A 43 1.21 -13.12 -11.20
N GLU A 44 1.07 -14.38 -10.83
CA GLU A 44 0.02 -14.86 -9.93
C GLU A 44 0.61 -15.26 -8.57
N VAL A 45 -0.23 -15.38 -7.55
CA VAL A 45 0.18 -15.95 -6.26
C VAL A 45 0.61 -17.40 -6.46
N GLY A 46 1.78 -17.75 -5.94
CA GLY A 46 2.39 -19.08 -6.16
C GLY A 46 3.22 -19.21 -7.44
N ASP A 47 3.33 -18.16 -8.27
CA ASP A 47 4.28 -18.16 -9.40
C ASP A 47 5.71 -18.32 -8.86
N ALA A 48 6.44 -19.30 -9.38
CA ALA A 48 7.79 -19.62 -8.93
C ALA A 48 8.80 -18.48 -9.11
N THR A 49 8.48 -17.47 -9.93
CA THR A 49 9.32 -16.28 -10.09
C THR A 49 9.13 -15.24 -8.97
N VAL A 50 8.07 -15.37 -8.15
CA VAL A 50 7.84 -14.55 -6.97
C VAL A 50 8.28 -15.31 -5.74
N THR A 51 9.30 -14.84 -5.07
CA THR A 51 9.80 -15.53 -3.88
C THR A 51 10.23 -14.55 -2.79
N GLY A 52 9.68 -14.74 -1.61
CA GLY A 52 10.10 -14.05 -0.39
C GLY A 52 11.19 -14.79 0.38
N SER A 53 11.78 -15.89 -0.16
CA SER A 53 12.78 -16.70 0.54
C SER A 53 14.03 -15.93 0.98
N HIS A 54 14.32 -14.79 0.36
CA HIS A 54 15.41 -13.89 0.76
C HIS A 54 15.01 -12.92 1.87
N LEU A 55 13.72 -12.84 2.20
CA LEU A 55 13.23 -11.92 3.23
C LEU A 55 13.71 -12.36 4.62
N LYS A 56 14.27 -11.42 5.36
CA LYS A 56 14.77 -11.58 6.73
C LYS A 56 14.03 -10.63 7.64
N ALA A 57 14.02 -10.93 8.92
CA ALA A 57 13.53 -10.00 9.93
C ALA A 57 14.33 -8.69 9.89
N TYR A 58 13.63 -7.57 10.05
CA TYR A 58 14.22 -6.24 10.16
C TYR A 58 13.32 -5.30 10.96
N ALA A 59 13.88 -4.19 11.40
CA ALA A 59 13.15 -3.04 11.88
C ALA A 59 13.78 -1.78 11.29
N ASN A 60 12.96 -0.88 10.82
CA ASN A 60 13.37 0.37 10.19
C ASN A 60 12.47 1.53 10.62
N LEU A 61 13.01 2.73 10.58
CA LEU A 61 12.27 3.97 10.79
C LEU A 61 12.47 4.88 9.58
N TRP A 62 11.37 5.36 9.02
CA TRP A 62 11.38 6.38 7.99
C TRP A 62 10.87 7.70 8.52
N LYS A 63 11.35 8.77 7.92
CA LYS A 63 10.73 10.09 7.95
C LYS A 63 9.97 10.29 6.66
N PHE A 64 8.83 10.95 6.73
CA PHE A 64 8.15 11.37 5.52
C PHE A 64 7.90 12.87 5.52
N THR A 65 8.02 13.44 4.34
CA THR A 65 7.77 14.85 4.05
C THR A 65 6.61 14.96 3.09
N GLN A 66 5.97 16.11 3.10
CA GLN A 66 4.89 16.44 2.19
C GLN A 66 5.18 17.78 1.51
N GLN A 67 4.95 17.87 0.21
CA GLN A 67 5.08 19.13 -0.55
C GLN A 67 3.99 19.25 -1.62
N LYS A 68 3.66 20.47 -1.99
CA LYS A 68 2.96 20.76 -3.24
C LYS A 68 3.95 20.75 -4.40
N PRO A 69 3.53 20.47 -5.64
CA PRO A 69 4.42 20.59 -6.79
C PRO A 69 5.07 22.00 -6.85
N GLY A 70 6.39 22.03 -7.01
CA GLY A 70 7.17 23.27 -7.00
C GLY A 70 7.33 23.97 -5.63
N GLY A 71 6.76 23.42 -4.56
CA GLY A 71 6.89 23.95 -3.19
C GLY A 71 8.03 23.33 -2.42
N THR A 72 8.25 23.83 -1.20
CA THR A 72 9.20 23.26 -0.23
C THR A 72 8.61 22.00 0.43
N ALA A 73 9.49 21.05 0.77
CA ALA A 73 9.10 19.85 1.51
C ALA A 73 8.99 20.17 3.01
N ASP A 74 7.84 19.92 3.60
CA ASP A 74 7.60 20.06 5.04
C ASP A 74 7.67 18.69 5.72
N PRO A 75 8.30 18.57 6.90
CA PRO A 75 8.18 17.37 7.73
C PRO A 75 6.71 17.07 8.03
N ALA A 76 6.33 15.82 7.90
CA ALA A 76 4.95 15.39 8.06
C ALA A 76 4.77 14.25 9.08
N GLY A 77 5.83 13.48 9.36
CA GLY A 77 5.77 12.43 10.35
C GLY A 77 6.86 11.36 10.23
N THR A 78 6.63 10.28 10.96
CA THR A 78 7.49 9.09 10.97
C THR A 78 6.69 7.85 10.61
N TRP A 79 7.39 6.84 10.06
CA TRP A 79 6.83 5.56 9.71
C TRP A 79 7.78 4.45 10.17
N SER A 80 7.41 3.71 11.22
CA SER A 80 8.14 2.49 11.57
C SER A 80 7.66 1.33 10.74
N ASP A 81 8.58 0.44 10.37
CA ASP A 81 8.33 -0.74 9.55
C ASP A 81 9.19 -1.89 10.06
N SER A 82 8.58 -2.99 10.41
CA SER A 82 9.27 -4.18 10.88
C SER A 82 8.69 -5.44 10.26
N VAL A 83 9.56 -6.41 10.04
CA VAL A 83 9.20 -7.78 9.64
C VAL A 83 9.78 -8.75 10.65
N GLU A 84 8.98 -9.68 11.11
CA GLU A 84 9.37 -10.77 12.02
C GLU A 84 8.87 -12.12 11.50
N SER A 85 9.62 -13.17 11.82
CA SER A 85 9.17 -14.55 11.56
C SER A 85 8.29 -15.00 12.72
N ILE A 86 7.14 -15.57 12.39
CA ILE A 86 6.16 -16.09 13.36
C ILE A 86 5.70 -17.49 12.97
N ASP A 87 5.05 -18.17 13.90
CA ASP A 87 4.15 -19.28 13.58
C ASP A 87 2.72 -18.71 13.47
N PHE A 88 2.07 -18.95 12.36
CA PHE A 88 0.69 -18.58 12.14
C PHE A 88 -0.16 -19.82 11.87
N GLN A 89 -0.93 -20.23 12.88
CA GLN A 89 -1.78 -21.42 12.81
C GLN A 89 -1.03 -22.71 12.43
N GLY A 90 0.17 -22.90 13.00
CA GLY A 90 1.02 -24.06 12.75
C GLY A 90 1.83 -23.98 11.44
N ARG A 91 1.89 -22.81 10.80
CA ARG A 91 2.65 -22.58 9.56
C ARG A 91 3.70 -21.47 9.74
N PRO A 92 4.93 -21.66 9.21
CA PRO A 92 5.88 -20.55 9.16
C PRO A 92 5.30 -19.37 8.36
N ALA A 93 5.38 -18.18 8.94
CA ALA A 93 4.88 -16.96 8.33
C ALA A 93 5.81 -15.77 8.62
N LEU A 94 5.69 -14.72 7.81
CA LEU A 94 6.21 -13.40 8.11
C LEU A 94 5.07 -12.49 8.52
N LYS A 95 5.30 -11.71 9.57
CA LYS A 95 4.42 -10.65 10.02
C LYS A 95 5.13 -9.33 9.80
N ARG A 96 4.52 -8.47 8.99
CA ARG A 96 4.95 -7.08 8.81
C ARG A 96 4.06 -6.16 9.62
N THR A 97 4.68 -5.33 10.45
CA THR A 97 4.00 -4.29 11.22
C THR A 97 4.51 -2.92 10.81
N GLN A 98 3.58 -2.04 10.47
CA GLN A 98 3.90 -0.67 10.07
C GLN A 98 3.07 0.31 10.90
N ILE A 99 3.71 1.37 11.41
CA ILE A 99 3.06 2.40 12.22
C ILE A 99 3.46 3.77 11.68
N ALA A 100 2.50 4.50 11.11
CA ALA A 100 2.68 5.88 10.71
C ALA A 100 2.17 6.81 11.81
N LYS A 101 2.97 7.83 12.18
CA LYS A 101 2.62 8.90 13.13
C LYS A 101 2.81 10.25 12.46
N TYR A 102 1.79 11.09 12.55
CA TYR A 102 1.80 12.43 11.97
C TYR A 102 2.22 13.48 12.99
N ASP A 103 3.17 14.38 12.63
CA ASP A 103 3.72 15.38 13.55
C ASP A 103 2.69 16.44 13.95
N LYS A 104 1.85 16.85 13.01
CA LYS A 104 0.89 17.96 13.20
C LYS A 104 -0.50 17.51 13.66
N LYS A 105 -0.72 16.21 13.87
CA LYS A 105 -2.02 15.62 14.22
C LYS A 105 -1.83 14.42 15.11
N PRO A 106 -2.69 14.19 16.10
CA PRO A 106 -2.65 13.01 16.95
C PRO A 106 -3.19 11.77 16.21
N ILE A 107 -2.72 11.55 14.98
CA ILE A 107 -3.14 10.44 14.14
C ILE A 107 -2.03 9.40 14.11
N GLN A 108 -2.39 8.17 14.43
CA GLN A 108 -1.56 7.00 14.20
C GLN A 108 -2.32 6.02 13.31
N LEU A 109 -1.64 5.53 12.28
CA LEU A 109 -2.11 4.44 11.45
C LEU A 109 -1.28 3.20 11.75
N THR A 110 -1.92 2.07 11.94
CA THR A 110 -1.27 0.78 12.14
C THR A 110 -1.70 -0.17 11.04
N PHE A 111 -0.74 -0.87 10.43
CA PHE A 111 -0.96 -1.88 9.41
C PHE A 111 -0.22 -3.14 9.84
N VAL A 112 -0.88 -4.28 9.78
CA VAL A 112 -0.27 -5.58 10.06
C VAL A 112 -0.65 -6.54 8.95
N SER A 113 0.34 -7.07 8.22
CA SER A 113 0.12 -8.11 7.22
C SER A 113 0.84 -9.39 7.63
N ILE A 114 0.15 -10.52 7.51
CA ILE A 114 0.72 -11.86 7.73
C ILE A 114 0.67 -12.61 6.40
N PHE A 115 1.79 -13.20 6.01
CA PHE A 115 1.92 -13.83 4.69
C PHE A 115 2.93 -14.98 4.67
N ASP A 116 2.80 -15.84 3.68
CA ASP A 116 3.73 -16.94 3.43
C ASP A 116 5.09 -16.41 2.96
N PRO A 117 6.22 -16.80 3.60
CA PRO A 117 7.54 -16.30 3.25
C PRO A 117 8.06 -16.77 1.90
N LYS A 118 7.50 -17.83 1.30
CA LYS A 118 7.94 -18.37 0.02
C LYS A 118 7.13 -17.85 -1.15
N THR A 119 5.81 -17.92 -1.03
CA THR A 119 4.90 -17.61 -2.12
C THR A 119 4.41 -16.18 -2.09
N MET A 120 4.63 -15.46 -0.99
CA MET A 120 4.06 -14.13 -0.73
C MET A 120 2.52 -14.14 -0.69
N GLU A 121 1.90 -15.31 -0.53
CA GLU A 121 0.45 -15.43 -0.34
C GLU A 121 0.05 -14.76 0.98
N PRO A 122 -0.89 -13.81 0.99
CA PRO A 122 -1.35 -13.19 2.23
C PRO A 122 -2.26 -14.16 3.00
N PHE A 123 -2.16 -14.10 4.34
CA PHE A 123 -3.08 -14.79 5.24
C PHE A 123 -4.08 -13.83 5.86
N SER A 124 -3.58 -12.68 6.34
CA SER A 124 -4.44 -11.63 6.89
C SER A 124 -3.82 -10.25 6.77
N PHE A 125 -4.70 -9.26 6.82
CA PHE A 125 -4.33 -7.85 6.91
C PHE A 125 -5.20 -7.14 7.93
N ASP A 126 -4.58 -6.38 8.83
CA ASP A 126 -5.23 -5.51 9.80
C ASP A 126 -4.83 -4.06 9.56
N TYR A 127 -5.79 -3.18 9.65
CA TYR A 127 -5.61 -1.74 9.65
C TYR A 127 -6.35 -1.11 10.81
N ALA A 128 -5.71 -0.17 11.50
CA ALA A 128 -6.34 0.63 12.53
C ALA A 128 -5.91 2.10 12.42
N ARG A 129 -6.85 2.99 12.67
CA ARG A 129 -6.64 4.43 12.71
C ARG A 129 -7.11 4.99 14.04
N SER A 130 -6.22 5.72 14.76
CA SER A 130 -6.45 6.10 16.15
C SER A 130 -7.45 7.25 16.36
N ASP A 131 -7.59 8.18 15.41
CA ASP A 131 -8.39 9.41 15.56
C ASP A 131 -9.88 9.21 15.31
N ASN A 132 -10.26 8.16 14.59
CA ASN A 132 -11.64 7.93 14.20
C ASN A 132 -12.12 6.49 14.41
N GLY A 133 -11.34 5.65 15.10
CA GLY A 133 -11.73 4.26 15.40
C GLY A 133 -11.94 3.37 14.16
N ASN A 134 -11.47 3.79 12.97
CA ASN A 134 -11.58 2.96 11.77
C ASN A 134 -10.66 1.75 11.91
N VAL A 135 -11.25 0.56 11.91
CA VAL A 135 -10.55 -0.72 11.95
C VAL A 135 -11.02 -1.56 10.77
N ARG A 136 -10.09 -2.18 10.09
CA ARG A 136 -10.36 -3.12 9.01
C ARG A 136 -9.59 -4.39 9.25
N HIS A 137 -10.22 -5.50 8.94
CA HIS A 137 -9.61 -6.81 8.95
C HIS A 137 -9.95 -7.54 7.66
N VAL A 138 -8.95 -8.16 7.05
CA VAL A 138 -9.10 -8.94 5.82
C VAL A 138 -8.47 -10.29 6.04
N ASP A 139 -9.26 -11.36 5.89
CA ASP A 139 -8.76 -12.73 5.85
C ASP A 139 -8.70 -13.20 4.39
N PHE A 140 -7.57 -13.74 3.99
CA PHE A 140 -7.37 -14.29 2.65
C PHE A 140 -7.41 -15.82 2.71
N HIS A 141 -8.30 -16.42 1.95
CA HIS A 141 -8.50 -17.87 1.88
C HIS A 141 -8.43 -18.33 0.41
N HIS A 142 -7.24 -18.27 -0.15
CA HIS A 142 -6.97 -18.60 -1.56
C HIS A 142 -7.88 -17.82 -2.53
N GLU A 143 -9.05 -18.33 -2.89
CA GLU A 143 -10.02 -17.67 -3.79
C GLU A 143 -11.17 -16.98 -3.06
N THR A 144 -11.08 -16.84 -1.73
CA THR A 144 -12.12 -16.18 -0.95
C THR A 144 -11.49 -15.15 -0.03
N VAL A 145 -12.04 -13.94 0.00
CA VAL A 145 -11.61 -12.88 0.91
C VAL A 145 -12.78 -12.51 1.80
N THR A 146 -12.55 -12.55 3.12
CA THR A 146 -13.48 -12.02 4.12
C THR A 146 -12.98 -10.67 4.58
N TYR A 147 -13.81 -9.65 4.43
CA TYR A 147 -13.53 -8.27 4.82
C TYR A 147 -14.44 -7.85 5.96
N ARG A 148 -13.88 -7.31 7.03
CA ARG A 148 -14.60 -6.73 8.16
C ARG A 148 -14.15 -5.29 8.37
N HIS A 149 -15.09 -4.40 8.61
CA HIS A 149 -14.84 -2.99 8.84
C HIS A 149 -15.71 -2.44 9.97
N THR A 150 -15.09 -1.67 10.86
CA THR A 150 -15.77 -0.90 11.91
C THR A 150 -15.30 0.54 11.81
N ASP A 151 -16.21 1.49 11.90
CA ASP A 151 -15.90 2.91 11.95
C ASP A 151 -16.34 3.54 13.29
N SER A 152 -15.95 4.81 13.52
CA SER A 152 -16.28 5.57 14.73
C SER A 152 -17.74 6.00 14.83
N THR A 153 -18.55 5.79 13.81
CA THR A 153 -19.93 6.29 13.77
C THR A 153 -20.90 5.43 14.57
N GLY A 154 -20.40 4.32 15.16
CA GLY A 154 -21.23 3.33 15.85
C GLY A 154 -22.11 2.53 14.92
N SER A 155 -21.86 2.60 13.63
CA SER A 155 -22.47 1.74 12.63
C SER A 155 -22.19 0.27 12.96
N LYS A 156 -23.13 -0.61 12.65
CA LYS A 156 -22.84 -2.05 12.76
C LYS A 156 -21.59 -2.38 11.93
N PRO A 157 -20.70 -3.24 12.47
CA PRO A 157 -19.57 -3.70 11.68
C PRO A 157 -20.04 -4.22 10.32
N ALA A 158 -19.45 -3.70 9.27
CA ALA A 158 -19.71 -4.23 7.93
C ALA A 158 -18.85 -5.49 7.74
N GLU A 159 -19.47 -6.56 7.28
CA GLU A 159 -18.78 -7.80 6.91
C GLU A 159 -19.22 -8.22 5.52
N ALA A 160 -18.25 -8.64 4.71
CA ALA A 160 -18.50 -9.16 3.38
C ALA A 160 -17.53 -10.30 3.07
N THR A 161 -18.02 -11.34 2.42
CA THR A 161 -17.20 -12.42 1.88
C THR A 161 -17.31 -12.37 0.36
N VAL A 162 -16.17 -12.31 -0.30
CA VAL A 162 -16.06 -12.21 -1.76
C VAL A 162 -15.35 -13.45 -2.28
N LYS A 163 -16.01 -14.14 -3.23
CA LYS A 163 -15.35 -15.18 -4.00
C LYS A 163 -14.66 -14.54 -5.20
N LEU A 164 -13.39 -14.84 -5.35
CA LEU A 164 -12.54 -14.39 -6.44
C LEU A 164 -12.34 -15.51 -7.45
N ASP A 165 -11.93 -15.19 -8.66
CA ASP A 165 -11.60 -16.16 -9.70
C ASP A 165 -10.16 -16.70 -9.59
N ARG A 166 -9.37 -16.10 -8.68
CA ARG A 166 -7.96 -16.46 -8.40
C ARG A 166 -7.50 -15.94 -7.05
N PRO A 167 -6.38 -16.45 -6.50
CA PRO A 167 -5.70 -15.87 -5.36
C PRO A 167 -5.17 -14.45 -5.68
N VAL A 168 -5.04 -13.62 -4.65
CA VAL A 168 -4.60 -12.22 -4.75
C VAL A 168 -3.47 -11.92 -3.78
N PHE A 169 -2.66 -10.91 -4.08
CA PHE A 169 -1.71 -10.35 -3.13
C PHE A 169 -2.37 -9.25 -2.28
N ASP A 170 -1.90 -9.08 -1.04
CA ASP A 170 -2.23 -7.92 -0.21
C ASP A 170 -1.35 -6.71 -0.60
N PHE A 171 -1.43 -6.28 -1.87
CA PHE A 171 -0.64 -5.15 -2.34
C PHE A 171 -1.07 -3.85 -1.67
N TYR A 172 -2.37 -3.58 -1.59
CA TYR A 172 -2.90 -2.32 -1.05
C TYR A 172 -2.97 -2.27 0.48
N GLY A 173 -2.87 -3.40 1.16
CA GLY A 173 -2.86 -3.49 2.61
C GLY A 173 -1.50 -3.12 3.21
N GLY A 174 -0.57 -4.04 3.19
CA GLY A 174 0.71 -3.80 3.86
C GLY A 174 1.90 -4.49 3.22
N MET A 175 1.73 -5.26 2.13
CA MET A 175 2.83 -6.00 1.52
C MET A 175 3.58 -5.26 0.43
N TYR A 176 3.06 -4.16 -0.12
CA TYR A 176 3.53 -3.45 -1.32
C TYR A 176 5.06 -3.48 -1.55
N GLY A 177 5.86 -2.83 -0.72
CA GLY A 177 7.31 -2.71 -0.94
C GLY A 177 8.07 -4.04 -0.83
N VAL A 178 7.72 -4.90 0.16
CA VAL A 178 8.36 -6.23 0.31
C VAL A 178 7.92 -7.17 -0.82
N LEU A 179 6.67 -7.08 -1.27
CA LEU A 179 6.20 -7.85 -2.42
C LEU A 179 6.96 -7.46 -3.70
N ILE A 180 7.19 -6.16 -3.94
CA ILE A 180 8.01 -5.71 -5.08
C ILE A 180 9.43 -6.29 -4.98
N SER A 181 10.03 -6.34 -3.79
CA SER A 181 11.35 -6.94 -3.60
C SER A 181 11.37 -8.45 -3.88
N ALA A 182 10.23 -9.13 -3.78
CA ALA A 182 10.11 -10.55 -4.08
C ALA A 182 10.04 -10.86 -5.58
N LEU A 183 9.79 -9.86 -6.43
CA LEU A 183 9.75 -10.00 -7.89
C LEU A 183 11.14 -10.19 -8.50
N PRO A 184 11.27 -10.82 -9.68
CA PRO A 184 12.54 -11.00 -10.39
C PRO A 184 12.94 -9.71 -11.12
N LEU A 185 13.23 -8.64 -10.35
CA LEU A 185 13.55 -7.31 -10.86
C LEU A 185 14.78 -7.36 -11.79
N ALA A 186 14.60 -6.83 -12.98
CA ALA A 186 15.62 -6.72 -14.02
C ALA A 186 15.38 -5.46 -14.85
N GLU A 187 16.34 -5.05 -15.66
CA GLU A 187 16.18 -3.95 -16.60
C GLU A 187 14.98 -4.18 -17.54
N GLY A 188 14.10 -3.19 -17.63
CA GLY A 188 12.88 -3.28 -18.45
C GLY A 188 11.81 -4.28 -17.97
N TYR A 189 11.98 -4.89 -16.78
CA TYR A 189 10.98 -5.82 -16.24
C TYR A 189 9.63 -5.11 -16.05
N THR A 190 8.57 -5.72 -16.58
CA THR A 190 7.19 -5.26 -16.43
C THR A 190 6.26 -6.42 -16.19
N THR A 191 5.30 -6.23 -15.31
CA THR A 191 4.26 -7.23 -14.98
C THR A 191 3.00 -6.58 -14.43
N GLU A 192 1.95 -7.39 -14.25
CA GLU A 192 0.77 -7.04 -13.45
C GLU A 192 0.60 -8.04 -12.32
N LEU A 193 0.22 -7.55 -11.13
CA LEU A 193 -0.08 -8.33 -9.94
C LEU A 193 -1.57 -8.27 -9.62
N PRO A 194 -2.24 -9.39 -9.31
CA PRO A 194 -3.61 -9.37 -8.81
C PRO A 194 -3.61 -8.91 -7.35
N ALA A 195 -4.22 -7.77 -7.07
CA ALA A 195 -4.39 -7.23 -5.74
C ALA A 195 -5.87 -7.18 -5.35
N PHE A 196 -6.18 -7.38 -4.06
CA PHE A 196 -7.54 -7.18 -3.57
C PHE A 196 -7.79 -5.71 -3.28
N ASP A 197 -8.74 -5.12 -4.00
CA ASP A 197 -9.21 -3.76 -3.75
C ASP A 197 -10.42 -3.79 -2.81
N THR A 198 -10.20 -3.43 -1.55
CA THR A 198 -11.26 -3.39 -0.53
C THR A 198 -12.33 -2.35 -0.78
N THR A 199 -12.12 -1.38 -1.67
CA THR A 199 -13.11 -0.36 -2.04
C THR A 199 -14.06 -0.90 -3.11
N LYS A 200 -13.52 -1.62 -4.07
CA LYS A 200 -14.31 -2.26 -5.14
C LYS A 200 -14.82 -3.64 -4.75
N MET A 201 -14.26 -4.23 -3.69
CA MET A 201 -14.48 -5.64 -3.32
C MET A 201 -14.21 -6.59 -4.50
N ALA A 202 -13.10 -6.36 -5.19
CA ALA A 202 -12.76 -7.05 -6.43
C ALA A 202 -11.23 -7.09 -6.63
N ILE A 203 -10.80 -7.88 -7.62
CA ILE A 203 -9.40 -7.89 -8.06
C ILE A 203 -9.10 -6.62 -8.85
N ASP A 204 -8.01 -5.97 -8.50
CA ASP A 204 -7.37 -4.92 -9.28
C ASP A 204 -6.01 -5.41 -9.78
N TRP A 205 -5.70 -5.17 -11.05
CA TRP A 205 -4.42 -5.56 -11.63
C TRP A 205 -3.44 -4.40 -11.52
N VAL A 206 -2.46 -4.54 -10.63
CA VAL A 206 -1.47 -3.52 -10.33
C VAL A 206 -0.28 -3.66 -11.30
N PRO A 207 -0.09 -2.72 -12.23
CA PRO A 207 1.08 -2.72 -13.08
C PRO A 207 2.33 -2.38 -12.27
N VAL A 208 3.39 -3.17 -12.47
CA VAL A 208 4.72 -2.96 -11.89
C VAL A 208 5.71 -2.77 -13.04
N ARG A 209 6.48 -1.68 -13.01
CA ARG A 209 7.45 -1.36 -14.07
C ARG A 209 8.78 -0.96 -13.49
N VAL A 210 9.83 -1.69 -13.82
CA VAL A 210 11.21 -1.30 -13.50
C VAL A 210 11.65 -0.23 -14.49
N LYS A 211 12.09 0.91 -13.95
CA LYS A 211 12.56 2.09 -14.69
C LYS A 211 14.07 2.11 -14.90
N GLY A 212 14.80 1.34 -14.11
CA GLY A 212 16.26 1.28 -14.11
C GLY A 212 16.81 1.12 -12.71
N ARG A 213 18.05 1.55 -12.53
CA ARG A 213 18.74 1.57 -11.24
C ARG A 213 19.15 2.96 -10.83
N GLU A 214 19.20 3.19 -9.53
CA GLU A 214 19.64 4.44 -8.94
C GLU A 214 20.36 4.17 -7.61
N THR A 215 21.43 4.91 -7.35
CA THR A 215 22.09 4.91 -6.03
C THR A 215 21.45 5.99 -5.19
N VAL A 216 20.88 5.61 -4.04
CA VAL A 216 20.20 6.54 -3.14
C VAL A 216 20.78 6.46 -1.73
N GLU A 217 20.62 7.53 -0.97
CA GLU A 217 20.97 7.56 0.45
C GLU A 217 20.09 6.57 1.23
N SER A 218 20.73 5.76 2.06
CA SER A 218 20.10 4.71 2.88
C SER A 218 20.36 4.89 4.37
N GLY A 219 20.58 6.11 4.79
CA GLY A 219 20.93 6.58 6.13
C GLY A 219 22.14 7.52 6.07
N PRO A 220 22.46 8.25 7.13
CA PRO A 220 23.50 9.27 7.13
C PRO A 220 24.85 8.76 6.61
N GLY A 221 25.29 9.29 5.47
CA GLY A 221 26.55 8.95 4.81
C GLY A 221 26.62 7.54 4.20
N LYS A 222 25.49 6.85 4.08
CA LYS A 222 25.41 5.51 3.46
C LYS A 222 24.54 5.58 2.20
N THR A 223 25.01 4.95 1.14
CA THR A 223 24.26 4.83 -0.11
C THR A 223 24.04 3.36 -0.48
N ARG A 224 22.99 3.08 -1.24
CA ARG A 224 22.69 1.75 -1.81
C ARG A 224 22.27 1.88 -3.25
N GLU A 225 22.71 0.94 -4.07
CA GLU A 225 22.12 0.73 -5.40
C GLU A 225 20.76 0.09 -5.25
N THR A 226 19.78 0.61 -5.96
CA THR A 226 18.38 0.20 -5.88
C THR A 226 17.79 0.03 -7.28
N TRP A 227 16.78 -0.80 -7.39
CA TRP A 227 15.85 -0.78 -8.51
C TRP A 227 14.83 0.34 -8.31
N VAL A 228 14.62 1.16 -9.33
CA VAL A 228 13.54 2.15 -9.37
C VAL A 228 12.33 1.49 -10.01
N VAL A 229 11.24 1.39 -9.26
CA VAL A 229 10.03 0.67 -9.66
C VAL A 229 8.82 1.59 -9.57
N GLU A 230 8.03 1.68 -10.61
CA GLU A 230 6.76 2.40 -10.62
C GLU A 230 5.58 1.44 -10.52
N THR A 231 4.61 1.83 -9.71
CA THR A 231 3.31 1.16 -9.56
C THR A 231 2.19 2.19 -9.63
N PRO A 232 1.80 2.64 -10.82
CA PRO A 232 0.68 3.56 -10.94
C PRO A 232 -0.59 2.86 -10.41
N THR A 233 -1.35 3.56 -9.55
CA THR A 233 -2.63 3.07 -9.05
C THR A 233 -3.68 4.14 -9.20
N LYS A 234 -4.92 3.75 -9.50
CA LYS A 234 -6.01 4.72 -9.68
C LYS A 234 -6.33 5.53 -8.42
N PHE A 235 -6.17 4.92 -7.23
CA PHE A 235 -6.57 5.55 -5.97
C PHE A 235 -5.49 6.41 -5.34
N TYR A 236 -4.22 6.05 -5.56
CA TYR A 236 -3.08 6.67 -4.87
C TYR A 236 -2.18 7.46 -5.82
N GLY A 237 -2.61 7.62 -7.07
CA GLY A 237 -1.79 8.23 -8.09
C GLY A 237 -0.61 7.34 -8.49
N ARG A 238 0.57 7.94 -8.61
CA ARG A 238 1.80 7.24 -8.99
C ARG A 238 2.68 7.03 -7.77
N MET A 239 3.11 5.80 -7.57
CA MET A 239 4.05 5.42 -6.53
C MET A 239 5.36 4.97 -7.15
N THR A 240 6.46 5.59 -6.76
CA THR A 240 7.81 5.21 -7.16
C THR A 240 8.56 4.67 -5.95
N TRP A 241 9.17 3.51 -6.11
CA TRP A 241 9.87 2.76 -5.08
C TRP A 241 11.34 2.61 -5.44
N TRP A 242 12.23 2.78 -4.48
CA TRP A 242 13.65 2.41 -4.56
C TRP A 242 13.86 1.16 -3.73
N VAL A 243 14.03 0.01 -4.43
CA VAL A 243 13.94 -1.33 -3.84
C VAL A 243 15.27 -2.06 -3.94
N THR A 244 15.61 -2.82 -2.91
CA THR A 244 16.77 -3.72 -2.85
C THR A 244 16.33 -5.16 -2.55
N LYS A 245 17.28 -6.11 -2.64
CA LYS A 245 17.08 -7.51 -2.21
C LYS A 245 17.51 -7.75 -0.75
N GLU A 246 18.03 -6.74 -0.08
CA GLU A 246 18.45 -6.78 1.33
C GLU A 246 17.60 -5.86 2.20
N PRO A 247 17.42 -6.19 3.49
CA PRO A 247 16.67 -5.34 4.41
C PRO A 247 17.19 -3.89 4.44
N PRO A 248 16.27 -2.94 4.56
CA PRO A 248 14.84 -3.04 4.78
C PRO A 248 13.99 -3.18 3.51
N TYR A 249 14.55 -3.58 2.38
CA TYR A 249 13.97 -3.83 1.06
C TYR A 249 13.49 -2.59 0.32
N VAL A 250 12.88 -1.63 0.97
CA VAL A 250 12.54 -0.31 0.42
C VAL A 250 13.38 0.74 1.11
N ILE A 251 14.16 1.49 0.32
CA ILE A 251 15.07 2.52 0.84
C ILE A 251 14.42 3.90 0.77
N LYS A 252 13.65 4.14 -0.27
CA LYS A 252 12.92 5.38 -0.51
C LYS A 252 11.62 5.07 -1.22
N ALA A 253 10.60 5.87 -0.97
CA ALA A 253 9.38 5.85 -1.76
C ALA A 253 8.87 7.28 -1.99
N VAL A 254 8.26 7.51 -3.16
CA VAL A 254 7.60 8.77 -3.50
C VAL A 254 6.21 8.48 -3.99
N LEU A 255 5.23 9.09 -3.33
CA LEU A 255 3.83 9.03 -3.73
C LEU A 255 3.40 10.37 -4.28
N GLU A 256 2.95 10.38 -5.51
CA GLU A 256 2.30 11.53 -6.16
C GLU A 256 0.79 11.37 -6.06
N VAL A 257 0.16 12.24 -5.28
CA VAL A 257 -1.29 12.24 -5.04
C VAL A 257 -1.96 13.16 -6.03
N PRO A 258 -2.90 12.69 -6.84
CA PRO A 258 -3.65 13.54 -7.76
C PRO A 258 -4.65 14.44 -7.02
N GLU A 259 -5.13 15.49 -7.69
CA GLU A 259 -6.15 16.39 -7.13
C GLU A 259 -7.48 15.70 -6.89
N LYS A 260 -7.82 14.73 -7.73
CA LYS A 260 -9.10 14.02 -7.66
C LYS A 260 -8.92 12.63 -7.09
N GLU A 261 -9.91 12.20 -6.35
CA GLU A 261 -9.94 10.90 -5.68
C GLU A 261 -10.00 9.69 -6.65
N ASP A 262 -10.41 9.92 -7.90
CA ASP A 262 -10.40 8.91 -8.96
C ASP A 262 -9.03 8.71 -9.61
N GLY A 263 -8.00 9.42 -9.10
CA GLY A 263 -6.64 9.37 -9.61
C GLY A 263 -6.39 10.26 -10.83
N SER A 264 -7.39 11.04 -11.26
CA SER A 264 -7.28 11.98 -12.37
C SER A 264 -6.89 13.38 -11.90
N GLY A 265 -6.49 14.22 -12.84
CA GLY A 265 -6.06 15.59 -12.57
C GLY A 265 -4.55 15.74 -12.40
N GLU A 266 -4.12 16.94 -12.08
CA GLU A 266 -2.72 17.24 -11.80
C GLU A 266 -2.31 16.68 -10.43
N VAL A 267 -0.99 16.55 -10.22
CA VAL A 267 -0.47 16.15 -8.91
C VAL A 267 -0.71 17.28 -7.91
N ALA A 268 -1.49 17.03 -6.88
CA ALA A 268 -1.78 17.99 -5.81
C ALA A 268 -0.76 17.95 -4.68
N THR A 269 -0.21 16.77 -4.42
CA THR A 269 0.69 16.54 -3.29
C THR A 269 1.71 15.45 -3.63
N ILE A 270 2.95 15.69 -3.23
CA ILE A 270 4.04 14.71 -3.28
C ILE A 270 4.43 14.35 -1.86
N ILE A 271 4.49 13.05 -1.57
CA ILE A 271 4.95 12.54 -0.28
C ILE A 271 6.19 11.70 -0.50
N THR A 272 7.25 12.07 0.18
CA THR A 272 8.53 11.37 0.10
C THR A 272 8.85 10.69 1.43
N TYR A 273 9.14 9.40 1.36
CA TYR A 273 9.56 8.57 2.48
C TYR A 273 11.05 8.27 2.31
N THR A 274 11.85 8.57 3.33
CA THR A 274 13.29 8.31 3.37
C THR A 274 13.67 7.67 4.69
N MET A 275 14.73 6.88 4.71
CA MET A 275 15.27 6.30 5.94
C MET A 275 15.68 7.40 6.92
N ALA A 276 15.39 7.22 8.20
CA ALA A 276 15.69 8.17 9.26
C ALA A 276 17.17 8.10 9.71
#